data_b635823b89ff5e1abf1171f512616b89
#
_entry.id   b635823b89ff5e1abf1171f512616b89
#
_cell.length_a   1.000
_cell.length_b   1.000
_cell.length_c   1.000
_cell.angle_alpha   90.00
_cell.angle_beta   90.00
_cell.angle_gamma   90.00
#
_symmetry.space_group_name_H-M   'P 1'
#
loop_
_entity.id
_entity.type
_entity.pdbx_description
1 polymer ?
#
loop_
_entity_poly.entity_id
_entity_poly.type
_entity_poly.pdbx_seq_one_letter_code
_entity_poly.pdbx_strand_id
1 'polypeptide(L)'
;VAPGVPLDTGHLRPIGVRVTPDGRAPAPASITPRGDLLLLTRGVPTDITVHNALGEPTAIHWHGLELESYSDGVAGVSGIGTRVAPAIAPNDSFVAHLTLKRAGTFIYHTHLNDLYQIATGLYGPLVVLEPGERWDPSRDLVLISGFDISGKEEGPVVNGGESDPPLAMTIGRPVRVRMINIQPADPVRFEILRDSTVVQWRAVAKDGYDLPPAQAVMERATRSVWVGETFDAEFAPTEPGTYRLRARMGPDVLYERALVVSPR
;
A
#
# COMPACT_ATOMS: atom_id res chain seq x y z
N VAL A 1 -2.80 3.24 15.54
CA VAL A 1 -4.14 3.11 14.95
C VAL A 1 -5.11 3.93 15.79
N ALA A 2 -5.89 4.80 15.19
CA ALA A 2 -6.85 5.65 15.88
C ALA A 2 -8.13 5.79 15.05
N PRO A 3 -9.30 6.04 15.69
CA PRO A 3 -10.51 6.33 14.96
C PRO A 3 -10.34 7.61 14.13
N GLY A 4 -10.81 7.58 12.89
CA GLY A 4 -10.94 8.77 12.06
C GLY A 4 -12.01 9.73 12.58
N VAL A 5 -12.17 10.88 11.95
CA VAL A 5 -13.25 11.81 12.27
C VAL A 5 -14.60 11.11 12.00
N PRO A 6 -15.54 11.07 12.94
CA PRO A 6 -16.84 10.46 12.71
C PRO A 6 -17.56 11.17 11.57
N LEU A 7 -17.89 10.43 10.53
CA LEU A 7 -18.87 10.87 9.55
C LEU A 7 -20.25 10.51 10.11
N ASP A 8 -21.16 11.49 10.19
CA ASP A 8 -22.50 11.32 10.72
C ASP A 8 -23.42 10.63 9.69
N THR A 9 -23.08 9.41 9.33
CA THR A 9 -23.81 8.66 8.30
C THR A 9 -24.55 7.45 8.85
N GLY A 10 -24.50 7.19 10.17
CA GLY A 10 -25.01 5.96 10.79
C GLY A 10 -24.31 4.70 10.32
N HIS A 11 -23.25 4.84 9.50
CA HIS A 11 -22.46 3.80 8.87
C HIS A 11 -21.11 3.60 9.58
N LEU A 12 -20.28 2.76 9.02
CA LEU A 12 -18.97 2.37 9.56
C LEU A 12 -18.07 3.59 9.80
N ARG A 13 -17.39 3.63 10.94
CA ARG A 13 -16.44 4.71 11.23
C ARG A 13 -15.13 4.43 10.54
N PRO A 14 -14.56 5.40 9.78
CA PRO A 14 -13.26 5.21 9.17
C PRO A 14 -12.17 5.03 10.24
N ILE A 15 -11.25 4.11 9.96
CA ILE A 15 -10.04 3.86 10.75
C ILE A 15 -8.86 4.39 9.98
N GLY A 16 -7.94 5.08 10.63
CA GLY A 16 -6.69 5.52 10.04
C GLY A 16 -5.48 4.93 10.75
N VAL A 17 -4.40 4.73 10.02
CA VAL A 17 -3.09 4.37 10.56
C VAL A 17 -2.14 5.52 10.31
N ARG A 18 -1.49 5.99 11.34
CA ARG A 18 -0.47 7.03 11.24
C ARG A 18 0.88 6.49 11.69
N VAL A 19 1.90 6.71 10.88
CA VAL A 19 3.28 6.37 11.21
C VAL A 19 3.97 7.60 11.81
N THR A 20 4.49 7.46 13.02
CA THR A 20 5.21 8.53 13.73
C THR A 20 6.59 8.04 14.15
N PRO A 21 7.67 8.58 13.55
CA PRO A 21 9.04 8.13 13.87
C PRO A 21 9.48 8.43 15.30
N ASP A 22 8.86 9.40 15.94
CA ASP A 22 9.19 9.90 17.28
C ASP A 22 8.31 9.31 18.40
N GLY A 23 7.43 8.37 18.07
CA GLY A 23 6.53 7.72 19.02
C GLY A 23 5.44 8.63 19.59
N ARG A 24 5.24 9.84 19.06
CA ARG A 24 4.18 10.75 19.52
C ARG A 24 2.84 10.37 18.90
N ALA A 25 1.79 10.42 19.71
CA ALA A 25 0.44 10.24 19.18
C ALA A 25 0.10 11.34 18.16
N PRO A 26 -0.43 10.98 16.99
CA PRO A 26 -0.85 11.97 15.99
C PRO A 26 -2.08 12.76 16.47
N ALA A 27 -2.23 13.98 15.96
CA ALA A 27 -3.46 14.73 16.19
C ALA A 27 -4.64 13.99 15.50
N PRO A 28 -5.81 13.85 16.16
CA PRO A 28 -6.96 13.13 15.58
C PRO A 28 -7.37 13.63 14.20
N ALA A 29 -7.29 14.94 13.95
CA ALA A 29 -7.63 15.54 12.65
C ALA A 29 -6.63 15.22 11.52
N SER A 30 -5.48 14.61 11.84
CA SER A 30 -4.47 14.22 10.84
C SER A 30 -4.62 12.78 10.35
N ILE A 31 -5.61 12.06 10.86
CA ILE A 31 -5.81 10.64 10.55
C ILE A 31 -6.77 10.56 9.37
N THR A 32 -6.28 10.00 8.25
CA THR A 32 -7.08 9.74 7.04
C THR A 32 -7.36 8.24 6.90
N PRO A 33 -8.48 7.84 6.28
CA PRO A 33 -8.68 6.45 5.86
C PRO A 33 -7.53 6.03 4.94
N ARG A 34 -7.08 4.81 5.06
CA ARG A 34 -5.81 4.27 4.62
C ARG A 34 -4.63 4.76 5.49
N GLY A 35 -3.71 3.83 5.75
CA GLY A 35 -2.51 4.13 6.51
C GLY A 35 -1.42 4.84 5.70
N ASP A 36 -0.54 5.52 6.41
CA ASP A 36 0.66 6.11 5.83
C ASP A 36 1.56 5.05 5.18
N LEU A 37 2.35 5.46 4.21
CA LEU A 37 3.44 4.64 3.68
C LEU A 37 4.48 4.38 4.76
N LEU A 38 4.72 3.09 5.06
CA LEU A 38 5.80 2.66 5.95
C LEU A 38 7.05 2.34 5.13
N LEU A 39 8.14 3.06 5.41
CA LEU A 39 9.43 2.87 4.75
C LEU A 39 10.42 2.21 5.71
N LEU A 40 10.92 1.03 5.33
CA LEU A 40 11.91 0.28 6.08
C LEU A 40 13.14 -0.01 5.21
N THR A 41 14.22 -0.49 5.83
CA THR A 41 15.45 -0.85 5.11
C THR A 41 15.77 -2.32 5.35
N ARG A 42 16.11 -3.05 4.29
CA ARG A 42 16.50 -4.46 4.35
C ARG A 42 17.70 -4.66 5.30
N GLY A 43 17.59 -5.65 6.17
CA GLY A 43 18.63 -6.05 7.10
C GLY A 43 18.80 -5.13 8.32
N VAL A 44 18.05 -4.03 8.41
CA VAL A 44 18.08 -3.14 9.58
C VAL A 44 17.05 -3.62 10.61
N PRO A 45 17.48 -4.05 11.82
CA PRO A 45 16.55 -4.37 12.90
C PRO A 45 15.68 -3.15 13.23
N THR A 46 14.38 -3.32 13.24
CA THR A 46 13.42 -2.23 13.46
C THR A 46 12.33 -2.70 14.40
N ASP A 47 12.06 -1.93 15.43
CA ASP A 47 10.94 -2.15 16.34
C ASP A 47 9.78 -1.25 15.93
N ILE A 48 8.62 -1.85 15.67
CA ILE A 48 7.40 -1.11 15.37
C ILE A 48 6.42 -1.29 16.53
N THR A 49 6.15 -0.21 17.23
CA THR A 49 5.12 -0.20 18.27
C THR A 49 3.77 0.18 17.67
N VAL A 50 2.85 -0.76 17.67
CA VAL A 50 1.45 -0.54 17.27
C VAL A 50 0.65 -0.15 18.49
N HIS A 51 0.20 1.10 18.55
CA HIS A 51 -0.72 1.58 19.58
C HIS A 51 -2.16 1.49 19.07
N ASN A 52 -3.02 0.83 19.84
CA ASN A 52 -4.45 0.74 19.52
C ASN A 52 -5.24 1.83 20.25
N ALA A 53 -5.66 2.86 19.53
CA ALA A 53 -6.55 3.89 20.05
C ALA A 53 -8.02 3.68 19.62
N LEU A 54 -8.37 2.49 19.10
CA LEU A 54 -9.75 2.12 18.79
C LEU A 54 -10.50 1.74 20.08
N GLY A 55 -11.82 1.77 20.01
CA GLY A 55 -12.69 1.25 21.09
C GLY A 55 -12.85 -0.29 21.08
N GLU A 56 -12.16 -0.97 20.18
CA GLU A 56 -12.21 -2.44 19.98
C GLU A 56 -10.80 -3.02 19.82
N PRO A 57 -10.60 -4.33 20.03
CA PRO A 57 -9.32 -4.96 19.78
C PRO A 57 -8.93 -4.91 18.29
N THR A 58 -7.63 -4.88 18.01
CA THR A 58 -7.07 -4.97 16.67
C THR A 58 -5.79 -5.81 16.66
N ALA A 59 -5.26 -6.07 15.47
CA ALA A 59 -3.94 -6.65 15.26
C ALA A 59 -3.41 -6.15 13.92
N ILE A 60 -2.10 -6.02 13.77
CA ILE A 60 -1.49 -5.65 12.49
C ILE A 60 -0.62 -6.78 12.01
N HIS A 61 -0.95 -7.28 10.82
CA HIS A 61 -0.17 -8.25 10.06
C HIS A 61 0.71 -7.54 9.02
N TRP A 62 1.93 -8.07 8.86
CA TRP A 62 2.93 -7.58 7.91
C TRP A 62 2.96 -8.47 6.69
N HIS A 63 1.99 -8.30 5.82
CA HIS A 63 1.68 -9.18 4.71
C HIS A 63 2.84 -9.32 3.72
N GLY A 64 3.22 -10.55 3.44
CA GLY A 64 4.24 -10.92 2.47
C GLY A 64 5.69 -10.85 3.00
N LEU A 65 5.89 -10.44 4.25
CA LEU A 65 7.21 -10.40 4.88
C LEU A 65 7.58 -11.73 5.52
N GLU A 66 8.86 -12.10 5.43
CA GLU A 66 9.43 -13.26 6.10
C GLU A 66 9.92 -12.86 7.49
N LEU A 67 9.11 -13.09 8.49
CA LEU A 67 9.32 -12.66 9.86
C LEU A 67 9.46 -13.83 10.83
N GLU A 68 9.95 -13.50 12.03
CA GLU A 68 9.76 -14.34 13.20
C GLU A 68 8.26 -14.35 13.52
N SER A 69 7.69 -15.55 13.66
CA SER A 69 6.23 -15.74 13.65
C SER A 69 5.49 -14.94 14.74
N TYR A 70 6.06 -14.73 15.92
CA TYR A 70 5.40 -13.96 16.97
C TYR A 70 5.20 -12.49 16.57
N SER A 71 6.16 -11.92 15.84
CA SER A 71 6.12 -10.54 15.35
C SER A 71 5.26 -10.36 14.10
N ASP A 72 4.81 -11.45 13.47
CA ASP A 72 3.94 -11.43 12.29
C ASP A 72 2.56 -10.81 12.53
N GLY A 73 2.11 -10.81 13.79
CA GLY A 73 0.99 -10.00 14.25
C GLY A 73 -0.41 -10.59 14.01
N VAL A 74 -0.52 -11.84 13.53
CA VAL A 74 -1.83 -12.51 13.43
C VAL A 74 -2.26 -13.00 14.81
N ALA A 75 -3.18 -12.27 15.42
CA ALA A 75 -3.64 -12.52 16.77
C ALA A 75 -4.22 -13.95 16.93
N GLY A 76 -3.77 -14.66 17.95
CA GLY A 76 -4.22 -16.02 18.26
C GLY A 76 -3.65 -17.11 17.35
N VAL A 77 -2.86 -16.76 16.33
CA VAL A 77 -2.29 -17.70 15.34
C VAL A 77 -0.76 -17.61 15.29
N SER A 78 -0.23 -16.43 15.05
CA SER A 78 1.23 -16.21 15.00
C SER A 78 1.86 -16.45 16.36
N GLY A 79 3.03 -17.12 16.40
CA GLY A 79 3.64 -17.39 17.69
C GLY A 79 4.89 -18.25 17.65
N ILE A 80 5.54 -18.42 18.81
CA ILE A 80 6.68 -19.31 19.03
C ILE A 80 6.44 -20.18 20.26
N GLY A 81 6.46 -21.49 20.10
CA GLY A 81 6.21 -22.44 21.20
C GLY A 81 4.83 -22.22 21.78
N THR A 82 4.76 -21.88 23.07
CA THR A 82 3.50 -21.59 23.77
C THR A 82 3.12 -20.09 23.76
N ARG A 83 3.97 -19.23 23.23
CA ARG A 83 3.75 -17.80 23.16
C ARG A 83 3.06 -17.44 21.84
N VAL A 84 1.83 -16.96 21.92
CA VAL A 84 1.01 -16.58 20.78
C VAL A 84 0.84 -15.07 20.76
N ALA A 85 0.88 -14.46 19.58
CA ALA A 85 0.66 -13.02 19.40
C ALA A 85 -0.75 -12.64 19.89
N PRO A 86 -0.87 -11.66 20.79
CA PRO A 86 -2.18 -11.26 21.31
C PRO A 86 -2.90 -10.32 20.33
N ALA A 87 -4.21 -10.23 20.45
CA ALA A 87 -4.93 -9.05 20.00
C ALA A 87 -4.51 -7.85 20.85
N ILE A 88 -4.38 -6.68 20.26
CA ILE A 88 -4.05 -5.44 20.94
C ILE A 88 -5.35 -4.84 21.47
N ALA A 89 -5.52 -4.85 22.78
CA ALA A 89 -6.71 -4.31 23.43
C ALA A 89 -6.82 -2.77 23.23
N PRO A 90 -8.01 -2.16 23.40
CA PRO A 90 -8.16 -0.70 23.43
C PRO A 90 -7.17 -0.03 24.39
N ASN A 91 -6.47 1.01 23.91
CA ASN A 91 -5.43 1.77 24.64
C ASN A 91 -4.18 0.98 25.02
N ASP A 92 -3.99 -0.22 24.45
CA ASP A 92 -2.80 -1.03 24.63
C ASP A 92 -1.89 -0.96 23.39
N SER A 93 -0.75 -1.64 23.45
CA SER A 93 0.23 -1.67 22.36
C SER A 93 0.90 -3.02 22.22
N PHE A 94 1.37 -3.28 21.00
CA PHE A 94 2.18 -4.44 20.64
C PHE A 94 3.45 -3.99 19.95
N VAL A 95 4.59 -4.57 20.30
CA VAL A 95 5.88 -4.31 19.63
C VAL A 95 6.22 -5.47 18.72
N ALA A 96 6.27 -5.19 17.42
CA ALA A 96 6.78 -6.12 16.41
C ALA A 96 8.27 -5.86 16.18
N HIS A 97 9.10 -6.91 16.31
CA HIS A 97 10.53 -6.85 16.06
C HIS A 97 10.82 -7.39 14.65
N LEU A 98 11.20 -6.50 13.74
CA LEU A 98 11.37 -6.83 12.34
C LEU A 98 12.84 -6.77 11.93
N THR A 99 13.32 -7.81 11.24
CA THR A 99 14.59 -7.76 10.50
C THR A 99 14.33 -8.34 9.12
N LEU A 100 14.11 -7.44 8.15
CA LEU A 100 13.59 -7.81 6.85
C LEU A 100 14.70 -8.37 5.95
N LYS A 101 14.42 -9.50 5.31
CA LYS A 101 15.41 -10.25 4.52
C LYS A 101 15.51 -9.79 3.07
N ARG A 102 14.49 -9.09 2.56
CA ARG A 102 14.44 -8.60 1.17
C ARG A 102 13.81 -7.22 1.07
N ALA A 103 14.23 -6.47 0.06
CA ALA A 103 13.60 -5.24 -0.36
C ALA A 103 12.39 -5.55 -1.26
N GLY A 104 11.43 -4.65 -1.36
CA GLY A 104 10.25 -4.82 -2.21
C GLY A 104 9.04 -4.04 -1.73
N THR A 105 7.91 -4.34 -2.35
CA THR A 105 6.60 -3.74 -2.04
C THR A 105 5.73 -4.75 -1.32
N PHE A 106 5.17 -4.35 -0.18
CA PHE A 106 4.41 -5.17 0.74
C PHE A 106 3.19 -4.41 1.25
N ILE A 107 2.42 -5.02 2.16
CA ILE A 107 1.22 -4.45 2.75
C ILE A 107 1.29 -4.63 4.27
N TYR A 108 0.81 -3.67 5.03
CA TYR A 108 0.40 -3.93 6.41
C TYR A 108 -1.11 -3.75 6.52
N HIS A 109 -1.78 -4.61 7.28
CA HIS A 109 -3.22 -4.53 7.47
C HIS A 109 -3.65 -5.23 8.76
N THR A 110 -4.88 -4.97 9.19
CA THR A 110 -5.45 -5.74 10.29
C THR A 110 -5.55 -7.22 9.94
N HIS A 111 -5.42 -8.08 10.94
CA HIS A 111 -5.77 -9.49 10.84
C HIS A 111 -6.66 -9.91 12.04
N LEU A 112 -7.54 -8.99 12.42
CA LEU A 112 -8.58 -9.21 13.42
C LEU A 112 -9.84 -8.46 12.97
N ASN A 113 -10.96 -9.17 12.78
CA ASN A 113 -12.19 -8.63 12.20
C ASN A 113 -11.95 -8.02 10.79
N ASP A 114 -11.28 -8.79 9.94
CA ASP A 114 -10.66 -8.33 8.70
C ASP A 114 -11.62 -7.56 7.79
N LEU A 115 -12.79 -8.12 7.49
CA LEU A 115 -13.73 -7.48 6.57
C LEU A 115 -14.15 -6.09 7.04
N TYR A 116 -14.41 -5.94 8.33
CA TYR A 116 -14.80 -4.65 8.90
C TYR A 116 -13.61 -3.67 8.95
N GLN A 117 -12.51 -4.07 9.58
CA GLN A 117 -11.39 -3.17 9.81
C GLN A 117 -10.61 -2.84 8.53
N ILE A 118 -10.51 -3.76 7.57
CA ILE A 118 -9.94 -3.45 6.24
C ILE A 118 -10.88 -2.51 5.47
N ALA A 119 -12.18 -2.82 5.41
CA ALA A 119 -13.14 -1.95 4.72
C ALA A 119 -13.21 -0.55 5.33
N THR A 120 -12.85 -0.40 6.61
CA THR A 120 -12.81 0.90 7.30
C THR A 120 -11.46 1.61 7.20
N GLY A 121 -10.45 1.06 6.52
CA GLY A 121 -9.19 1.72 6.22
C GLY A 121 -7.98 1.26 7.04
N LEU A 122 -8.08 0.17 7.80
CA LEU A 122 -6.97 -0.35 8.59
C LEU A 122 -5.99 -1.17 7.72
N TYR A 123 -5.37 -0.52 6.78
CA TYR A 123 -4.34 -1.05 5.90
C TYR A 123 -3.44 0.09 5.38
N GLY A 124 -2.27 -0.25 4.89
CA GLY A 124 -1.39 0.69 4.23
C GLY A 124 -0.24 0.03 3.47
N PRO A 125 0.41 0.80 2.60
CA PRO A 125 1.56 0.32 1.84
C PRO A 125 2.80 0.24 2.73
N LEU A 126 3.62 -0.79 2.49
CA LEU A 126 4.92 -0.97 3.12
C LEU A 126 5.97 -1.17 2.02
N VAL A 127 7.01 -0.36 2.03
CA VAL A 127 8.14 -0.50 1.09
C VAL A 127 9.42 -0.72 1.88
N VAL A 128 10.13 -1.78 1.51
CA VAL A 128 11.45 -2.08 2.03
C VAL A 128 12.48 -1.69 0.99
N LEU A 129 13.34 -0.76 1.35
CA LEU A 129 14.43 -0.27 0.51
C LEU A 129 15.70 -1.11 0.67
N GLU A 130 16.54 -1.15 -0.37
CA GLU A 130 17.90 -1.67 -0.24
C GLU A 130 18.76 -0.76 0.67
N PRO A 131 19.77 -1.30 1.34
CA PRO A 131 20.72 -0.48 2.10
C PRO A 131 21.39 0.58 1.21
N GLY A 132 21.27 1.85 1.62
CA GLY A 132 21.78 2.99 0.87
C GLY A 132 20.82 3.55 -0.20
N GLU A 133 19.74 2.87 -0.49
CA GLU A 133 18.66 3.40 -1.34
C GLU A 133 17.90 4.51 -0.60
N ARG A 134 17.41 5.50 -1.36
CA ARG A 134 16.60 6.59 -0.82
C ARG A 134 15.25 6.61 -1.52
N TRP A 135 14.22 6.77 -0.74
CA TRP A 135 12.88 6.99 -1.26
C TRP A 135 12.79 8.30 -2.02
N ASP A 136 12.28 8.26 -3.25
CA ASP A 136 12.02 9.43 -4.07
C ASP A 136 10.57 9.38 -4.60
N PRO A 137 9.64 10.15 -4.01
CA PRO A 137 8.23 10.12 -4.39
C PRO A 137 7.97 10.64 -5.82
N SER A 138 8.96 11.26 -6.47
CA SER A 138 8.90 11.62 -7.89
C SER A 138 9.22 10.45 -8.82
N ARG A 139 9.79 9.37 -8.29
CA ARG A 139 10.22 8.19 -9.04
C ARG A 139 9.63 6.88 -8.54
N ASP A 140 9.07 6.86 -7.33
CA ASP A 140 8.38 5.73 -6.73
C ASP A 140 6.90 6.07 -6.52
N LEU A 141 6.05 5.57 -7.38
CA LEU A 141 4.60 5.78 -7.32
C LEU A 141 3.96 4.59 -6.63
N VAL A 142 3.35 4.80 -5.48
CA VAL A 142 2.60 3.76 -4.78
C VAL A 142 1.11 3.96 -5.04
N LEU A 143 0.48 2.93 -5.57
CA LEU A 143 -0.95 2.84 -5.78
C LEU A 143 -1.49 1.67 -4.95
N ILE A 144 -2.29 1.97 -3.94
CA ILE A 144 -2.96 0.96 -3.13
C ILE A 144 -4.47 1.04 -3.34
N SER A 145 -5.04 -0.05 -3.83
CA SER A 145 -6.49 -0.19 -3.94
C SER A 145 -7.04 -0.78 -2.65
N GLY A 146 -8.10 -0.16 -2.13
CA GLY A 146 -8.82 -0.59 -0.94
C GLY A 146 -10.28 -0.14 -1.02
N PHE A 147 -10.90 0.14 0.12
CA PHE A 147 -12.28 0.59 0.20
C PHE A 147 -12.40 2.03 0.69
N ASP A 148 -13.34 2.78 0.14
CA ASP A 148 -13.81 4.03 0.72
C ASP A 148 -15.14 3.80 1.43
N ILE A 149 -15.15 4.19 2.68
CA ILE A 149 -16.35 4.20 3.53
C ILE A 149 -16.63 5.61 4.04
N SER A 150 -16.04 6.62 3.43
CA SER A 150 -16.24 8.03 3.83
C SER A 150 -17.69 8.50 3.62
N GLY A 151 -18.53 7.66 3.03
CA GLY A 151 -19.96 7.93 2.79
C GLY A 151 -20.22 8.88 1.62
N LYS A 152 -19.19 9.25 0.85
CA LYS A 152 -19.37 10.01 -0.40
C LYS A 152 -19.65 9.08 -1.59
N GLU A 153 -18.88 8.01 -1.71
CA GLU A 153 -19.07 6.95 -2.70
C GLU A 153 -18.59 5.67 -2.03
N GLU A 154 -19.50 4.86 -1.50
CA GLU A 154 -19.14 3.57 -0.92
C GLU A 154 -18.65 2.64 -2.02
N GLY A 155 -17.37 2.24 -1.96
CA GLY A 155 -16.82 1.35 -2.97
C GLY A 155 -15.30 1.24 -2.98
N PRO A 156 -14.78 0.54 -4.00
CA PRO A 156 -13.35 0.42 -4.19
C PRO A 156 -12.75 1.76 -4.65
N VAL A 157 -11.63 2.11 -4.04
CA VAL A 157 -10.87 3.33 -4.36
C VAL A 157 -9.38 3.03 -4.46
N VAL A 158 -8.64 3.93 -5.06
CA VAL A 158 -7.17 3.89 -5.04
C VAL A 158 -6.67 5.10 -4.27
N ASN A 159 -5.68 4.89 -3.42
CA ASN A 159 -5.08 5.92 -2.58
C ASN A 159 -6.10 6.70 -1.71
N GLY A 160 -7.16 6.02 -1.24
CA GLY A 160 -8.19 6.63 -0.40
C GLY A 160 -9.13 7.58 -1.16
N GLY A 161 -9.24 7.44 -2.50
CA GLY A 161 -10.11 8.27 -3.34
C GLY A 161 -9.55 9.66 -3.63
N GLU A 162 -8.31 9.96 -3.23
CA GLU A 162 -7.66 11.24 -3.52
C GLU A 162 -7.14 11.29 -4.97
N SER A 163 -7.27 12.45 -5.59
CA SER A 163 -6.65 12.71 -6.89
C SER A 163 -5.25 13.28 -6.71
N ASP A 164 -4.26 12.63 -7.31
CA ASP A 164 -2.89 13.12 -7.32
C ASP A 164 -2.67 14.19 -8.40
N PRO A 165 -1.86 15.23 -8.13
CA PRO A 165 -1.49 16.19 -9.16
C PRO A 165 -0.71 15.51 -10.30
N PRO A 166 -0.69 16.10 -11.52
CA PRO A 166 0.11 15.59 -12.61
C PRO A 166 1.57 15.36 -12.20
N LEU A 167 2.15 14.24 -12.64
CA LEU A 167 3.56 13.93 -12.41
C LEU A 167 4.39 14.42 -13.59
N ALA A 168 5.35 15.30 -13.33
CA ALA A 168 6.33 15.70 -14.33
C ALA A 168 7.40 14.61 -14.51
N MET A 169 7.63 14.20 -15.75
CA MET A 169 8.61 13.20 -16.13
C MET A 169 9.54 13.70 -17.23
N THR A 170 10.65 13.00 -17.39
CA THR A 170 11.62 13.26 -18.47
C THR A 170 11.81 11.99 -19.31
N ILE A 171 11.96 12.13 -20.62
CA ILE A 171 12.23 11.01 -21.53
C ILE A 171 13.39 10.15 -21.03
N GLY A 172 13.18 8.84 -21.02
CA GLY A 172 14.17 7.83 -20.63
C GLY A 172 14.50 7.78 -19.15
N ARG A 173 13.87 8.59 -18.30
CA ARG A 173 13.97 8.46 -16.84
C ARG A 173 12.83 7.56 -16.33
N PRO A 174 13.14 6.39 -15.77
CA PRO A 174 12.11 5.48 -15.30
C PRO A 174 11.46 5.99 -14.02
N VAL A 175 10.17 5.72 -13.88
CA VAL A 175 9.44 5.72 -12.61
C VAL A 175 9.06 4.29 -12.28
N ARG A 176 9.16 3.90 -11.02
CA ARG A 176 8.68 2.62 -10.51
C ARG A 176 7.23 2.80 -10.06
N VAL A 177 6.35 2.01 -10.64
CA VAL A 177 4.93 1.97 -10.26
C VAL A 177 4.73 0.73 -9.40
N ARG A 178 4.40 0.94 -8.13
CA ARG A 178 4.16 -0.08 -7.13
C ARG A 178 2.65 -0.21 -6.95
N MET A 179 2.10 -1.30 -7.41
CA MET A 179 0.67 -1.57 -7.46
C MET A 179 0.31 -2.59 -6.37
N ILE A 180 -0.66 -2.24 -5.55
CA ILE A 180 -1.10 -3.03 -4.40
C ILE A 180 -2.61 -3.15 -4.46
N ASN A 181 -3.16 -4.34 -4.20
CA ASN A 181 -4.59 -4.53 -4.04
C ASN A 181 -4.91 -5.22 -2.71
N ILE A 182 -5.59 -4.51 -1.81
CA ILE A 182 -6.14 -5.04 -0.55
C ILE A 182 -7.68 -5.00 -0.54
N GLN A 183 -8.30 -4.61 -1.63
CA GLN A 183 -9.74 -4.62 -1.82
C GLN A 183 -10.24 -6.08 -1.79
N PRO A 184 -11.30 -6.44 -1.02
CA PRO A 184 -11.55 -7.84 -0.63
C PRO A 184 -12.23 -8.72 -1.71
N ALA A 185 -12.67 -8.18 -2.85
CA ALA A 185 -13.50 -8.94 -3.78
C ALA A 185 -12.84 -9.20 -5.14
N ASP A 186 -12.36 -8.16 -5.83
CA ASP A 186 -12.03 -8.22 -7.25
C ASP A 186 -10.60 -7.76 -7.57
N PRO A 187 -10.02 -8.23 -8.68
CA PRO A 187 -8.75 -7.70 -9.15
C PRO A 187 -8.90 -6.27 -9.65
N VAL A 188 -7.92 -5.45 -9.36
CA VAL A 188 -7.80 -4.10 -9.92
C VAL A 188 -6.80 -4.12 -11.07
N ARG A 189 -7.20 -3.58 -12.20
CA ARG A 189 -6.36 -3.45 -13.38
C ARG A 189 -5.68 -2.09 -13.40
N PHE A 190 -4.36 -2.12 -13.34
CA PHE A 190 -3.52 -0.95 -13.51
C PHE A 190 -3.00 -0.90 -14.96
N GLU A 191 -2.97 0.29 -15.56
CA GLU A 191 -2.54 0.47 -16.94
C GLU A 191 -1.92 1.86 -17.17
N ILE A 192 -1.00 1.96 -18.14
CA ILE A 192 -0.52 3.26 -18.64
C ILE A 192 -0.90 3.37 -20.11
N LEU A 193 -1.56 4.50 -20.43
CA LEU A 193 -2.02 4.78 -21.79
C LEU A 193 -1.39 6.08 -22.30
N ARG A 194 -1.17 6.12 -23.62
CA ARG A 194 -1.02 7.35 -24.39
C ARG A 194 -2.21 7.42 -25.34
N ASP A 195 -3.00 8.49 -25.22
CA ASP A 195 -4.32 8.58 -25.86
C ASP A 195 -5.21 7.39 -25.47
N SER A 196 -5.55 6.49 -26.38
CA SER A 196 -6.30 5.27 -26.15
C SER A 196 -5.44 3.99 -26.19
N THR A 197 -4.14 4.12 -26.43
CA THR A 197 -3.22 2.99 -26.61
C THR A 197 -2.48 2.67 -25.33
N VAL A 198 -2.54 1.42 -24.90
CA VAL A 198 -1.71 0.89 -23.80
C VAL A 198 -0.26 0.84 -24.27
N VAL A 199 0.62 1.53 -23.56
CA VAL A 199 2.06 1.57 -23.84
C VAL A 199 2.79 0.34 -23.29
N GLN A 200 4.10 0.41 -23.10
CA GLN A 200 4.89 -0.66 -22.52
C GLN A 200 5.57 -0.20 -21.23
N TRP A 201 5.77 -1.12 -20.31
CA TRP A 201 6.62 -1.01 -19.14
C TRP A 201 7.49 -2.25 -19.00
N ARG A 202 8.48 -2.18 -18.13
CA ARG A 202 9.26 -3.35 -17.72
C ARG A 202 8.66 -3.93 -16.43
N ALA A 203 8.28 -5.19 -16.45
CA ALA A 203 7.91 -5.92 -15.24
C ALA A 203 9.14 -6.05 -14.33
N VAL A 204 8.99 -5.82 -13.02
CA VAL A 204 10.13 -5.77 -12.08
C VAL A 204 9.98 -6.77 -10.95
N ALA A 205 8.89 -6.72 -10.21
CA ALA A 205 8.71 -7.56 -9.03
C ALA A 205 7.25 -7.97 -8.85
N LYS A 206 7.03 -9.08 -8.15
CA LYS A 206 5.72 -9.55 -7.70
C LYS A 206 5.82 -10.03 -6.25
N ASP A 207 4.86 -9.63 -5.42
CA ASP A 207 4.74 -10.03 -4.01
C ASP A 207 6.06 -9.83 -3.23
N GLY A 208 6.71 -8.68 -3.49
CA GLY A 208 7.98 -8.30 -2.89
C GLY A 208 9.20 -9.08 -3.38
N TYR A 209 9.07 -9.93 -4.41
CA TYR A 209 10.21 -10.60 -5.06
C TYR A 209 10.50 -10.00 -6.42
N ASP A 210 11.79 -9.74 -6.68
CA ASP A 210 12.24 -9.42 -8.03
C ASP A 210 11.93 -10.58 -8.99
N LEU A 211 11.40 -10.24 -10.15
CA LEU A 211 11.11 -11.25 -11.17
C LEU A 211 12.41 -11.84 -11.72
N PRO A 212 12.43 -13.15 -11.99
CA PRO A 212 13.55 -13.77 -12.70
C PRO A 212 13.82 -13.04 -14.04
N PRO A 213 15.07 -12.98 -14.52
CA PRO A 213 15.43 -12.24 -15.75
C PRO A 213 14.55 -12.57 -16.96
N ALA A 214 14.08 -13.83 -17.07
CA ALA A 214 13.19 -14.25 -18.15
C ALA A 214 11.76 -13.67 -18.04
N GLN A 215 11.36 -13.14 -16.89
CA GLN A 215 10.06 -12.53 -16.63
C GLN A 215 10.16 -11.01 -16.43
N ALA A 216 11.34 -10.48 -16.09
CA ALA A 216 11.60 -9.05 -15.93
C ALA A 216 11.77 -8.36 -17.29
N VAL A 217 10.76 -8.47 -18.15
CA VAL A 217 10.79 -8.06 -19.55
C VAL A 217 9.88 -6.87 -19.84
N MET A 218 10.09 -6.28 -21.01
CA MET A 218 9.15 -5.29 -21.56
C MET A 218 7.85 -5.99 -21.96
N GLU A 219 6.74 -5.49 -21.44
CA GLU A 219 5.40 -6.00 -21.74
C GLU A 219 4.41 -4.84 -21.89
N ARG A 220 3.18 -5.14 -22.34
CA ARG A 220 2.12 -4.14 -22.34
C ARG A 220 1.90 -3.62 -20.92
N ALA A 221 1.84 -2.30 -20.78
CA ALA A 221 1.65 -1.63 -19.50
C ALA A 221 0.20 -1.81 -18.99
N THR A 222 -0.16 -3.05 -18.70
CA THR A 222 -1.46 -3.43 -18.10
C THR A 222 -1.27 -4.66 -17.23
N ARG A 223 -1.75 -4.60 -15.98
CA ARG A 223 -1.67 -5.70 -15.01
C ARG A 223 -2.91 -5.74 -14.14
N SER A 224 -3.52 -6.91 -14.04
CA SER A 224 -4.50 -7.17 -12.98
C SER A 224 -3.78 -7.65 -11.73
N VAL A 225 -3.96 -6.93 -10.64
CA VAL A 225 -3.43 -7.26 -9.31
C VAL A 225 -4.58 -7.78 -8.47
N TRP A 226 -4.45 -9.00 -7.98
CA TRP A 226 -5.48 -9.68 -7.19
C TRP A 226 -5.38 -9.28 -5.71
N VAL A 227 -6.38 -9.67 -4.95
CA VAL A 227 -6.46 -9.40 -3.51
C VAL A 227 -5.22 -9.92 -2.77
N GLY A 228 -4.56 -9.08 -2.00
CA GLY A 228 -3.32 -9.40 -1.27
C GLY A 228 -2.06 -9.40 -2.13
N GLU A 229 -2.17 -9.22 -3.45
CA GLU A 229 -0.99 -9.16 -4.32
C GLU A 229 -0.36 -7.77 -4.39
N THR A 230 0.94 -7.76 -4.65
CA THR A 230 1.67 -6.58 -5.10
C THR A 230 2.36 -6.85 -6.43
N PHE A 231 2.47 -5.82 -7.27
CA PHE A 231 3.21 -5.89 -8.52
C PHE A 231 3.94 -4.57 -8.79
N ASP A 232 5.20 -4.66 -9.17
CA ASP A 232 6.02 -3.49 -9.49
C ASP A 232 6.41 -3.52 -10.97
N ALA A 233 6.28 -2.37 -11.63
CA ALA A 233 6.76 -2.15 -12.98
C ALA A 233 7.55 -0.85 -13.09
N GLU A 234 8.49 -0.78 -14.04
CA GLU A 234 9.18 0.44 -14.40
C GLU A 234 8.66 0.98 -15.73
N PHE A 235 8.21 2.22 -15.72
CA PHE A 235 7.82 2.95 -16.91
C PHE A 235 8.86 4.01 -17.25
N ALA A 236 9.52 3.86 -18.41
CA ALA A 236 10.45 4.84 -18.97
C ALA A 236 9.90 5.37 -20.30
N PRO A 237 9.32 6.60 -20.31
CA PRO A 237 8.71 7.13 -21.53
C PRO A 237 9.80 7.39 -22.60
N THR A 238 9.49 7.05 -23.86
CA THR A 238 10.39 7.22 -25.01
C THR A 238 10.07 8.47 -25.83
N GLU A 239 8.90 9.05 -25.65
CA GLU A 239 8.42 10.21 -26.38
C GLU A 239 7.80 11.25 -25.44
N PRO A 240 7.87 12.55 -25.78
CA PRO A 240 7.21 13.59 -24.99
C PRO A 240 5.69 13.53 -25.16
N GLY A 241 4.97 14.11 -24.22
CA GLY A 241 3.52 14.19 -24.25
C GLY A 241 2.89 13.79 -22.93
N THR A 242 1.57 13.68 -22.93
CA THR A 242 0.81 13.27 -21.73
C THR A 242 0.42 11.82 -21.81
N TYR A 243 0.79 11.07 -20.79
CA TYR A 243 0.34 9.69 -20.55
C TYR A 243 -0.64 9.68 -19.39
N ARG A 244 -1.41 8.61 -19.25
CA ARG A 244 -2.36 8.42 -18.15
C ARG A 244 -2.07 7.12 -17.43
N LEU A 245 -1.70 7.21 -16.17
CA LEU A 245 -1.66 6.09 -15.24
C LEU A 245 -3.08 5.91 -14.68
N ARG A 246 -3.66 4.74 -14.89
CA ARG A 246 -5.05 4.46 -14.55
C ARG A 246 -5.18 3.17 -13.76
N ALA A 247 -6.10 3.16 -12.81
CA ALA A 247 -6.59 1.93 -12.17
C ALA A 247 -8.09 1.79 -12.41
N ARG A 248 -8.53 0.56 -12.71
CA ARG A 248 -9.94 0.25 -12.99
C ARG A 248 -10.35 -1.10 -12.39
N MET A 249 -11.65 -1.19 -12.09
CA MET A 249 -12.31 -2.44 -11.74
C MET A 249 -13.50 -2.63 -12.70
N GLY A 250 -13.42 -3.68 -13.51
CA GLY A 250 -14.37 -3.84 -14.63
C GLY A 250 -14.39 -2.62 -15.57
N PRO A 251 -15.55 -1.99 -15.82
CA PRO A 251 -15.67 -0.77 -16.61
C PRO A 251 -15.26 0.51 -15.85
N ASP A 252 -15.29 0.49 -14.52
CA ASP A 252 -15.18 1.69 -13.70
C ASP A 252 -13.72 2.12 -13.52
N VAL A 253 -13.46 3.42 -13.69
CA VAL A 253 -12.15 4.03 -13.44
C VAL A 253 -12.11 4.50 -11.98
N LEU A 254 -11.28 3.84 -11.18
CA LEU A 254 -11.09 4.15 -9.76
C LEU A 254 -10.08 5.26 -9.53
N TYR A 255 -9.14 5.42 -10.47
CA TYR A 255 -8.06 6.38 -10.35
C TYR A 255 -7.48 6.71 -11.72
N GLU A 256 -7.15 7.98 -11.93
CA GLU A 256 -6.40 8.42 -13.09
C GLU A 256 -5.45 9.56 -12.70
N ARG A 257 -4.19 9.45 -13.13
CA ARG A 257 -3.15 10.47 -12.95
C ARG A 257 -2.46 10.77 -14.28
N ALA A 258 -2.32 12.04 -14.60
CA ALA A 258 -1.54 12.47 -15.76
C ALA A 258 -0.03 12.34 -15.47
N LEU A 259 0.71 11.77 -16.43
CA LEU A 259 2.16 11.72 -16.46
C LEU A 259 2.61 12.64 -17.61
N VAL A 260 3.16 13.80 -17.27
CA VAL A 260 3.52 14.83 -18.25
C VAL A 260 5.01 14.72 -18.57
N VAL A 261 5.32 14.24 -19.76
CA VAL A 261 6.69 13.94 -20.20
C VAL A 261 7.24 15.07 -21.06
N SER A 262 8.34 15.65 -20.60
CA SER A 262 9.10 16.68 -21.34
C SER A 262 10.31 16.06 -22.04
N PRO A 263 10.82 16.68 -23.13
CA PRO A 263 12.14 16.38 -23.68
C PRO A 263 13.24 16.51 -22.60
N ARG A 264 14.39 15.90 -22.89
CA ARG A 264 15.58 16.07 -22.04
C ARG A 264 16.12 17.48 -22.15
#